data_1ba5cac45bc857ebc9d9210da90d591e
#
_entry.id   1ba5cac45bc857ebc9d9210da90d591e
#
_cell.length_a   1.000
_cell.length_b   1.000
_cell.length_c   1.000
_cell.angle_alpha   90.00
_cell.angle_beta   90.00
_cell.angle_gamma   90.00
#
_symmetry.space_group_name_H-M   'P 1'
#
loop_
_entity.id
_entity.type
_entity.pdbx_description
1 polymer ?
#
loop_
_entity_poly.entity_id
_entity_poly.type
_entity_poly.pdbx_seq_one_letter_code
_entity_poly.pdbx_strand_id
1 'polypeptide(L)'
;MSLTQKLGKRGRYAKVSSNTPSLKQGLMMHRNNIIINLFFLFLFVIFAGEGSAYDSRLAMSMADGYLKKGMYLEAIGAYRDVADHSTEYDMQAKAILRIGDIYSYFLNNYDVALQHYSFVKKRYYSSLHAPNAYFNSGMILYEKNRYGEALVQFREYLQRFPGGKRRQTAEFMIEACLNPPPSVEKKREVFREIRPDEKIRVLLYENIERISIAASSHFEIKDPREKNTIIQLPGRQSSVVDVKGGSIRINGTSIRSGEIVVLAIGDRPLTVNDKTYRGKILLKRIAKGICVINVLRLEEYLYSVVPKEMSSRWPMEALKSQAVAARTYALYQKEKNRDKDYDVYATTSSQVYGGFDVENEVTTRAVNETRGKVLFHKGQLVLAYFHANSGGVTEDAKNVWTADVPYLKSVRDDFSTKAPNFKWVQYLDMDRMRKSLRAKGVDVGTIYNITPVEVSSSGRVRKMKIVHSRGEITLSGNHFRIKVDPKLIKSTLLTINKDGNGIRFYGKGYGHGVGMSQWGACEMAKSGHSYTNILQYYYSGVEIR
;
A
#
# COMPACT_ATOMS: atom_id res chain seq x y z
N MET A 1 51.20 -48.81 -3.22
CA MET A 1 52.57 -48.37 -3.24
C MET A 1 52.54 -46.96 -2.63
N SER A 2 52.77 -46.82 -1.30
CA SER A 2 54.06 -46.73 -0.60
C SER A 2 54.88 -45.53 -1.09
N LEU A 3 55.28 -44.60 -0.30
CA LEU A 3 55.82 -44.40 1.05
C LEU A 3 56.05 -42.93 1.28
N THR A 4 55.64 -42.35 2.38
CA THR A 4 56.36 -42.03 3.62
C THR A 4 57.42 -40.93 3.61
N GLN A 5 57.20 -40.01 4.53
CA GLN A 5 58.12 -39.41 5.55
C GLN A 5 59.09 -38.29 5.15
N LYS A 6 59.05 -37.16 5.85
CA LYS A 6 59.80 -36.88 7.08
C LYS A 6 59.57 -35.43 7.57
N LEU A 7 59.10 -35.27 8.71
CA LEU A 7 59.56 -34.62 9.94
C LEU A 7 60.72 -33.59 9.82
N GLY A 8 60.55 -32.41 10.36
CA GLY A 8 61.60 -31.48 10.69
C GLY A 8 61.12 -30.27 11.55
N LYS A 9 61.39 -30.36 12.83
CA LYS A 9 61.14 -29.43 13.94
C LYS A 9 61.72 -28.01 13.78
N ARG A 10 61.07 -27.05 14.44
CA ARG A 10 61.48 -25.95 15.35
C ARG A 10 60.69 -24.69 15.00
N GLY A 11 59.80 -24.21 15.76
CA GLY A 11 59.92 -23.58 17.05
C GLY A 11 60.41 -22.14 16.94
N ARG A 12 59.50 -21.12 16.88
CA ARG A 12 59.77 -19.78 17.40
C ARG A 12 58.47 -19.11 17.81
N TYR A 13 58.42 -18.71 19.06
CA TYR A 13 57.41 -17.84 19.66
C TYR A 13 57.39 -16.49 18.92
N ALA A 14 56.24 -16.04 18.45
CA ALA A 14 56.00 -14.68 18.04
C ALA A 14 54.90 -14.07 18.93
N LYS A 15 55.28 -12.95 19.55
CA LYS A 15 54.53 -12.14 20.46
C LYS A 15 53.12 -11.78 19.96
N VAL A 16 52.13 -11.99 20.78
CA VAL A 16 50.82 -11.35 20.69
C VAL A 16 51.00 -9.86 20.98
N SER A 17 50.88 -8.99 19.96
CA SER A 17 50.74 -7.56 20.18
C SER A 17 49.27 -7.22 20.28
N SER A 18 48.83 -6.87 21.47
CA SER A 18 47.57 -6.27 21.81
C SER A 18 47.45 -4.88 21.17
N ASN A 19 46.76 -4.74 20.05
CA ASN A 19 46.32 -3.42 19.57
C ASN A 19 44.91 -3.15 20.04
N THR A 20 44.80 -2.54 21.20
CA THR A 20 43.63 -1.78 21.61
C THR A 20 43.64 -0.44 20.87
N PRO A 21 42.54 -0.05 20.18
CA PRO A 21 42.45 1.27 19.57
C PRO A 21 42.44 2.34 20.68
N SER A 22 43.33 3.31 20.56
CA SER A 22 43.57 4.34 21.56
C SER A 22 42.34 5.21 21.81
N LEU A 23 42.11 5.52 23.09
CA LEU A 23 41.12 6.48 23.59
C LEU A 23 41.14 7.89 22.92
N LYS A 24 42.12 8.18 22.04
CA LYS A 24 42.20 9.45 21.34
C LYS A 24 41.28 9.61 20.15
N GLN A 25 40.78 8.52 19.51
CA GLN A 25 39.83 8.63 18.39
C GLN A 25 38.37 8.84 18.86
N GLY A 26 37.99 8.32 20.02
CA GLY A 26 36.67 8.59 20.63
C GLY A 26 36.51 10.03 21.13
N LEU A 27 37.59 10.65 21.59
CA LEU A 27 37.58 12.05 22.04
C LEU A 27 37.55 13.06 20.89
N MET A 28 38.04 12.69 19.69
CA MET A 28 37.98 13.58 18.51
C MET A 28 36.59 13.64 17.91
N MET A 29 35.83 12.53 17.89
CA MET A 29 34.43 12.52 17.43
C MET A 29 33.49 13.25 18.41
N HIS A 30 33.73 13.14 19.72
CA HIS A 30 32.94 13.88 20.70
C HIS A 30 33.27 15.39 20.71
N ARG A 31 34.52 15.77 20.46
CA ARG A 31 34.90 17.20 20.32
C ARG A 31 34.30 17.87 19.10
N ASN A 32 34.20 17.19 17.96
CA ASN A 32 33.57 17.77 16.78
C ASN A 32 32.05 17.95 16.93
N ASN A 33 31.36 17.03 17.61
CA ASN A 33 29.92 17.19 17.90
C ASN A 33 29.67 18.28 18.96
N ILE A 34 30.58 18.47 19.92
CA ILE A 34 30.50 19.55 20.91
C ILE A 34 30.82 20.90 20.27
N ILE A 35 31.77 20.96 19.34
CA ILE A 35 32.10 22.20 18.62
C ILE A 35 30.99 22.59 17.66
N ILE A 36 30.34 21.64 16.97
CA ILE A 36 29.20 21.93 16.09
C ILE A 36 27.99 22.38 16.91
N ASN A 37 27.72 21.75 18.05
CA ASN A 37 26.65 22.20 18.96
C ASN A 37 26.98 23.55 19.64
N LEU A 38 28.25 23.81 19.98
CA LEU A 38 28.68 25.12 20.48
C LEU A 38 28.67 26.20 19.38
N PHE A 39 28.93 25.85 18.11
CA PHE A 39 28.83 26.79 17.00
C PHE A 39 27.38 27.17 16.70
N PHE A 40 26.44 26.22 16.79
CA PHE A 40 25.01 26.52 16.70
C PHE A 40 24.51 27.25 17.96
N LEU A 41 25.02 26.95 19.15
CA LEU A 41 24.74 27.70 20.37
C LEU A 41 25.33 29.11 20.33
N PHE A 42 26.51 29.29 19.70
CA PHE A 42 27.19 30.58 19.57
C PHE A 42 26.56 31.45 18.47
N LEU A 43 26.04 30.86 17.39
CA LEU A 43 25.19 31.59 16.42
C LEU A 43 23.85 32.01 17.04
N PHE A 44 23.28 31.23 17.96
CA PHE A 44 22.09 31.60 18.70
C PHE A 44 22.35 32.72 19.75
N VAL A 45 23.58 32.77 20.32
CA VAL A 45 23.98 33.81 21.29
C VAL A 45 24.41 35.11 20.61
N ILE A 46 24.90 35.08 19.37
CA ILE A 46 25.24 36.32 18.61
C ILE A 46 23.99 37.00 18.05
N PHE A 47 22.88 36.26 17.81
CA PHE A 47 21.56 36.85 17.50
C PHE A 47 20.68 37.12 18.72
N ALA A 48 21.14 36.79 19.94
CA ALA A 48 20.48 37.12 21.21
C ALA A 48 20.92 38.49 21.81
N GLY A 49 21.51 39.32 20.99
CA GLY A 49 21.73 40.74 21.30
C GLY A 49 20.59 41.60 20.79
N GLU A 50 19.55 41.73 21.58
CA GLU A 50 18.30 42.47 21.54
C GLU A 50 17.14 41.50 21.54
N GLY A 51 16.41 41.41 22.68
CA GLY A 51 15.33 40.48 22.90
C GLY A 51 14.18 40.63 21.91
N SER A 52 14.28 39.99 20.75
CA SER A 52 13.11 39.82 19.92
C SER A 52 12.21 38.78 20.62
N ALA A 53 11.11 39.26 21.20
CA ALA A 53 10.07 38.41 21.72
C ALA A 53 9.70 37.36 20.67
N TYR A 54 9.56 36.09 21.09
CA TYR A 54 9.13 34.99 20.20
C TYR A 54 7.85 35.40 19.47
N ASP A 55 7.91 35.56 18.15
CA ASP A 55 6.75 35.94 17.34
C ASP A 55 5.90 34.69 17.04
N SER A 56 4.98 34.43 17.98
CA SER A 56 4.03 33.31 17.89
C SER A 56 3.17 33.34 16.63
N ARG A 57 2.89 34.53 16.08
CA ARG A 57 2.05 34.69 14.87
C ARG A 57 2.82 34.30 13.62
N LEU A 58 4.07 34.71 13.51
CA LEU A 58 4.95 34.33 12.42
C LEU A 58 5.21 32.83 12.45
N ALA A 59 5.54 32.27 13.61
CA ALA A 59 5.78 30.84 13.79
C ALA A 59 4.53 30.01 13.45
N MET A 60 3.33 30.45 13.86
CA MET A 60 2.06 29.83 13.48
C MET A 60 1.83 29.89 11.97
N SER A 61 2.13 31.02 11.32
CA SER A 61 2.00 31.17 9.86
C SER A 61 2.95 30.24 9.10
N MET A 62 4.17 30.04 9.60
CA MET A 62 5.12 29.08 9.03
C MET A 62 4.60 27.64 9.18
N ALA A 63 4.06 27.27 10.35
CA ALA A 63 3.45 25.97 10.58
C ALA A 63 2.25 25.72 9.63
N ASP A 64 1.36 26.69 9.46
CA ASP A 64 0.27 26.66 8.50
C ASP A 64 0.80 26.55 7.05
N GLY A 65 1.93 27.16 6.74
CA GLY A 65 2.61 27.06 5.46
C GLY A 65 3.12 25.64 5.17
N TYR A 66 3.71 24.96 6.14
CA TYR A 66 4.09 23.56 6.03
C TYR A 66 2.87 22.66 5.82
N LEU A 67 1.81 22.88 6.59
CA LEU A 67 0.55 22.14 6.46
C LEU A 67 -0.05 22.25 5.05
N LYS A 68 -0.12 23.46 4.51
CA LYS A 68 -0.63 23.72 3.14
C LYS A 68 0.21 23.02 2.05
N LYS A 69 1.50 22.82 2.30
CA LYS A 69 2.42 22.11 1.39
C LYS A 69 2.37 20.59 1.56
N GLY A 70 1.54 20.06 2.46
CA GLY A 70 1.46 18.63 2.78
C GLY A 70 2.67 18.10 3.57
N MET A 71 3.46 18.98 4.15
CA MET A 71 4.64 18.68 4.99
C MET A 71 4.17 18.47 6.43
N TYR A 72 3.49 17.34 6.68
CA TYR A 72 2.77 17.12 7.93
C TYR A 72 3.67 17.00 9.16
N LEU A 73 4.84 16.38 9.05
CA LEU A 73 5.76 16.21 10.17
C LEU A 73 6.44 17.53 10.52
N GLU A 74 6.83 18.30 9.53
CA GLU A 74 7.39 19.65 9.68
C GLU A 74 6.35 20.59 10.27
N ALA A 75 5.09 20.51 9.82
CA ALA A 75 3.98 21.26 10.40
C ALA A 75 3.78 20.90 11.88
N ILE A 76 3.79 19.61 12.24
CA ILE A 76 3.70 19.14 13.64
C ILE A 76 4.86 19.71 14.48
N GLY A 77 6.08 19.66 13.95
CA GLY A 77 7.27 20.21 14.62
C GLY A 77 7.11 21.70 14.88
N ALA A 78 6.72 22.47 13.86
CA ALA A 78 6.52 23.92 13.94
C ALA A 78 5.35 24.30 14.87
N TYR A 79 4.23 23.57 14.84
CA TYR A 79 3.14 23.80 15.80
C TYR A 79 3.55 23.45 17.23
N ARG A 80 4.40 22.42 17.44
CA ARG A 80 4.93 22.10 18.76
C ARG A 80 5.81 23.23 19.29
N ASP A 81 6.66 23.78 18.43
CA ASP A 81 7.47 24.93 18.78
C ASP A 81 6.62 26.14 19.24
N VAL A 82 5.51 26.41 18.53
CA VAL A 82 4.54 27.43 18.96
C VAL A 82 3.91 27.07 20.31
N ALA A 83 3.54 25.81 20.52
CA ALA A 83 2.91 25.38 21.77
C ALA A 83 3.86 25.52 22.97
N ASP A 84 5.17 25.30 22.76
CA ASP A 84 6.19 25.30 23.80
C ASP A 84 6.70 26.72 24.14
N HIS A 85 6.78 27.62 23.14
CA HIS A 85 7.42 28.93 23.31
C HIS A 85 6.46 30.14 23.30
N SER A 86 5.23 29.98 22.82
CA SER A 86 4.25 31.06 22.85
C SER A 86 3.83 31.38 24.30
N THR A 87 3.73 32.65 24.64
CA THR A 87 3.13 33.11 25.90
C THR A 87 1.61 33.31 25.81
N GLU A 88 1.06 33.26 24.60
CA GLU A 88 -0.37 33.46 24.34
C GLU A 88 -1.15 32.16 24.55
N TYR A 89 -2.02 32.11 25.56
CA TYR A 89 -2.82 30.95 25.95
C TYR A 89 -3.63 30.36 24.76
N ASP A 90 -4.29 31.22 23.98
CA ASP A 90 -5.07 30.79 22.82
C ASP A 90 -4.20 30.30 21.66
N MET A 91 -3.01 30.86 21.52
CA MET A 91 -2.05 30.43 20.49
C MET A 91 -1.51 29.05 20.78
N GLN A 92 -1.15 28.76 22.03
CA GLN A 92 -0.75 27.42 22.47
C GLN A 92 -1.86 26.40 22.22
N ALA A 93 -3.09 26.73 22.66
CA ALA A 93 -4.25 25.87 22.45
C ALA A 93 -4.50 25.58 20.97
N LYS A 94 -4.39 26.61 20.11
CA LYS A 94 -4.54 26.51 18.66
C LYS A 94 -3.48 25.58 18.07
N ALA A 95 -2.23 25.74 18.46
CA ALA A 95 -1.13 24.93 17.95
C ALA A 95 -1.33 23.43 18.28
N ILE A 96 -1.69 23.10 19.53
CA ILE A 96 -1.94 21.72 19.96
C ILE A 96 -3.18 21.15 19.27
N LEU A 97 -4.24 21.94 19.10
CA LEU A 97 -5.42 21.53 18.34
C LEU A 97 -5.04 21.18 16.89
N ARG A 98 -4.21 22.01 16.23
CA ARG A 98 -3.73 21.77 14.86
C ARG A 98 -2.90 20.50 14.74
N ILE A 99 -2.09 20.17 15.73
CA ILE A 99 -1.38 18.88 15.78
C ILE A 99 -2.40 17.73 15.80
N GLY A 100 -3.44 17.80 16.65
CA GLY A 100 -4.52 16.84 16.70
C GLY A 100 -5.26 16.72 15.35
N ASP A 101 -5.55 17.84 14.69
CA ASP A 101 -6.19 17.88 13.37
C ASP A 101 -5.31 17.17 12.32
N ILE A 102 -4.00 17.37 12.32
CA ILE A 102 -3.08 16.70 11.41
C ILE A 102 -3.11 15.19 11.62
N TYR A 103 -3.03 14.73 12.87
CA TYR A 103 -3.11 13.30 13.17
C TYR A 103 -4.45 12.70 12.77
N SER A 104 -5.57 13.43 12.92
CA SER A 104 -6.90 12.97 12.54
C SER A 104 -7.10 12.92 11.03
N TYR A 105 -6.93 14.06 10.34
CA TYR A 105 -7.37 14.22 8.94
C TYR A 105 -6.35 13.74 7.91
N PHE A 106 -5.05 13.78 8.24
CA PHE A 106 -4.00 13.50 7.27
C PHE A 106 -3.20 12.23 7.57
N LEU A 107 -3.02 11.91 8.86
CA LEU A 107 -2.24 10.75 9.28
C LEU A 107 -3.11 9.56 9.73
N ASN A 108 -4.42 9.73 9.82
CA ASN A 108 -5.40 8.72 10.26
C ASN A 108 -5.04 8.06 11.61
N ASN A 109 -4.31 8.80 12.46
CA ASN A 109 -3.93 8.33 13.80
C ASN A 109 -4.85 8.96 14.86
N TYR A 110 -6.03 8.37 14.97
CA TYR A 110 -7.12 8.89 15.81
C TYR A 110 -6.80 8.86 17.30
N ASP A 111 -6.02 7.89 17.76
CA ASP A 111 -5.66 7.79 19.19
C ASP A 111 -4.75 8.94 19.61
N VAL A 112 -3.76 9.27 18.78
CA VAL A 112 -2.90 10.44 19.01
C VAL A 112 -3.68 11.75 18.88
N ALA A 113 -4.59 11.83 17.91
CA ALA A 113 -5.46 13.00 17.78
C ALA A 113 -6.32 13.23 19.04
N LEU A 114 -6.93 12.18 19.58
CA LEU A 114 -7.73 12.24 20.80
C LEU A 114 -6.89 12.65 22.02
N GLN A 115 -5.62 12.23 22.11
CA GLN A 115 -4.69 12.68 23.17
C GLN A 115 -4.46 14.19 23.10
N HIS A 116 -4.19 14.74 21.91
CA HIS A 116 -4.00 16.19 21.74
C HIS A 116 -5.29 16.96 22.04
N TYR A 117 -6.45 16.49 21.59
CA TYR A 117 -7.73 17.13 21.92
C TYR A 117 -8.03 17.04 23.43
N SER A 118 -7.73 15.90 24.08
CA SER A 118 -7.87 15.76 25.52
C SER A 118 -6.96 16.74 26.28
N PHE A 119 -5.74 16.95 25.80
CA PHE A 119 -4.83 17.93 26.38
C PHE A 119 -5.39 19.35 26.26
N VAL A 120 -5.93 19.74 25.10
CA VAL A 120 -6.60 21.07 24.93
C VAL A 120 -7.77 21.20 25.88
N LYS A 121 -8.62 20.19 26.00
CA LYS A 121 -9.78 20.19 26.91
C LYS A 121 -9.41 20.34 28.38
N LYS A 122 -8.30 19.77 28.80
CA LYS A 122 -7.85 19.78 30.22
C LYS A 122 -7.05 21.05 30.55
N ARG A 123 -6.10 21.40 29.70
CA ARG A 123 -5.15 22.49 29.98
C ARG A 123 -5.63 23.85 29.48
N TYR A 124 -6.38 23.86 28.38
CA TYR A 124 -6.80 25.09 27.68
C TYR A 124 -8.33 25.18 27.59
N TYR A 125 -9.02 24.80 28.65
CA TYR A 125 -10.48 24.65 28.69
C TYR A 125 -11.25 25.94 28.45
N SER A 126 -10.68 27.12 28.74
CA SER A 126 -11.25 28.45 28.50
C SER A 126 -10.81 29.10 27.18
N SER A 127 -9.96 28.42 26.41
CA SER A 127 -9.49 28.91 25.11
C SER A 127 -10.62 28.98 24.07
N LEU A 128 -10.52 29.97 23.16
CA LEU A 128 -11.37 30.05 21.97
C LEU A 128 -11.31 28.80 21.08
N HIS A 129 -10.31 27.95 21.27
CA HIS A 129 -10.09 26.71 20.52
C HIS A 129 -10.59 25.45 21.21
N ALA A 130 -10.89 25.53 22.53
CA ALA A 130 -11.44 24.40 23.29
C ALA A 130 -12.74 23.81 22.67
N PRO A 131 -13.69 24.59 22.18
CA PRO A 131 -14.89 24.05 21.53
C PRO A 131 -14.58 23.06 20.40
N ASN A 132 -13.56 23.33 19.60
CA ASN A 132 -13.15 22.45 18.51
C ASN A 132 -12.59 21.11 19.01
N ALA A 133 -11.87 21.11 20.14
CA ALA A 133 -11.34 19.88 20.71
C ALA A 133 -12.44 18.93 21.20
N TYR A 134 -13.50 19.47 21.84
CA TYR A 134 -14.69 18.68 22.23
C TYR A 134 -15.40 18.13 21.01
N PHE A 135 -15.72 19.00 20.04
CA PHE A 135 -16.45 18.62 18.85
C PHE A 135 -15.68 17.60 18.00
N ASN A 136 -14.38 17.82 17.73
CA ASN A 136 -13.56 16.93 16.92
C ASN A 136 -13.35 15.58 17.64
N SER A 137 -13.24 15.56 18.99
CA SER A 137 -13.24 14.30 19.75
C SER A 137 -14.54 13.52 19.55
N GLY A 138 -15.69 14.18 19.62
CA GLY A 138 -16.98 13.57 19.38
C GLY A 138 -17.09 12.96 17.97
N MET A 139 -16.65 13.71 16.96
CA MET A 139 -16.66 13.23 15.57
C MET A 139 -15.80 11.97 15.38
N ILE A 140 -14.56 11.96 15.89
CA ILE A 140 -13.70 10.76 15.81
C ILE A 140 -14.35 9.57 16.50
N LEU A 141 -14.90 9.76 17.69
CA LEU A 141 -15.53 8.69 18.46
C LEU A 141 -16.78 8.15 17.73
N TYR A 142 -17.56 9.03 17.10
CA TYR A 142 -18.70 8.65 16.28
C TYR A 142 -18.28 7.82 15.06
N GLU A 143 -17.27 8.26 14.30
CA GLU A 143 -16.70 7.52 13.16
C GLU A 143 -16.13 6.15 13.57
N LYS A 144 -15.70 6.01 14.81
CA LYS A 144 -15.23 4.74 15.38
C LYS A 144 -16.34 3.89 16.00
N ASN A 145 -17.61 4.25 15.80
CA ASN A 145 -18.78 3.58 16.36
C ASN A 145 -18.80 3.55 17.92
N ARG A 146 -18.04 4.45 18.57
CA ARG A 146 -18.00 4.65 20.02
C ARG A 146 -19.09 5.66 20.43
N TYR A 147 -20.33 5.37 20.05
CA TYR A 147 -21.46 6.31 20.13
C TYR A 147 -21.72 6.84 21.55
N GLY A 148 -21.59 5.99 22.57
CA GLY A 148 -21.75 6.41 23.97
C GLY A 148 -20.73 7.47 24.39
N GLU A 149 -19.47 7.29 23.99
CA GLU A 149 -18.40 8.24 24.30
C GLU A 149 -18.50 9.51 23.43
N ALA A 150 -18.91 9.38 22.16
CA ALA A 150 -19.19 10.51 21.28
C ALA A 150 -20.33 11.38 21.84
N LEU A 151 -21.39 10.76 22.33
CA LEU A 151 -22.52 11.42 22.99
C LEU A 151 -22.07 12.29 24.17
N VAL A 152 -21.18 11.77 25.01
CA VAL A 152 -20.59 12.53 26.12
C VAL A 152 -19.87 13.77 25.61
N GLN A 153 -19.06 13.65 24.56
CA GLN A 153 -18.30 14.79 24.01
C GLN A 153 -19.21 15.88 23.42
N PHE A 154 -20.27 15.49 22.70
CA PHE A 154 -21.21 16.47 22.14
C PHE A 154 -22.09 17.14 23.21
N ARG A 155 -22.50 16.41 24.26
CA ARG A 155 -23.22 16.98 25.41
C ARG A 155 -22.33 17.97 26.19
N GLU A 156 -21.08 17.60 26.48
CA GLU A 156 -20.12 18.50 27.11
C GLU A 156 -19.86 19.77 26.25
N TYR A 157 -19.79 19.61 24.92
CA TYR A 157 -19.68 20.75 24.01
C TYR A 157 -20.85 21.71 24.16
N LEU A 158 -22.09 21.22 24.15
CA LEU A 158 -23.29 22.05 24.25
C LEU A 158 -23.42 22.73 25.64
N GLN A 159 -23.08 21.99 26.69
CA GLN A 159 -23.12 22.51 28.07
C GLN A 159 -22.11 23.63 28.31
N ARG A 160 -20.89 23.45 27.81
CA ARG A 160 -19.80 24.41 28.02
C ARG A 160 -19.84 25.59 27.06
N PHE A 161 -20.35 25.38 25.86
CA PHE A 161 -20.35 26.36 24.77
C PHE A 161 -21.74 26.54 24.17
N PRO A 162 -22.74 27.05 24.93
CA PRO A 162 -24.14 27.13 24.49
C PRO A 162 -24.31 28.03 23.25
N GLY A 163 -23.44 29.03 23.06
CA GLY A 163 -23.37 29.89 21.86
C GLY A 163 -22.38 29.42 20.80
N GLY A 164 -21.86 28.19 20.90
CA GLY A 164 -20.85 27.67 20.00
C GLY A 164 -21.32 27.57 18.55
N LYS A 165 -20.44 27.93 17.60
CA LYS A 165 -20.75 27.94 16.14
C LYS A 165 -21.24 26.61 15.58
N ARG A 166 -20.96 25.48 16.23
CA ARG A 166 -21.36 24.13 15.81
C ARG A 166 -22.49 23.53 16.65
N ARG A 167 -23.27 24.39 17.35
CA ARG A 167 -24.36 23.98 18.22
C ARG A 167 -25.34 23.04 17.50
N GLN A 168 -25.91 23.49 16.37
CA GLN A 168 -26.88 22.71 15.60
C GLN A 168 -26.30 21.36 15.14
N THR A 169 -25.04 21.38 14.70
CA THR A 169 -24.35 20.12 14.30
C THR A 169 -24.16 19.20 15.49
N ALA A 170 -23.80 19.72 16.66
CA ALA A 170 -23.65 18.90 17.87
C ALA A 170 -24.99 18.31 18.34
N GLU A 171 -26.09 19.08 18.28
CA GLU A 171 -27.46 18.60 18.56
C GLU A 171 -27.85 17.46 17.59
N PHE A 172 -27.61 17.63 16.29
CA PHE A 172 -27.80 16.57 15.29
C PHE A 172 -26.95 15.33 15.58
N MET A 173 -25.68 15.52 15.95
CA MET A 173 -24.77 14.39 16.28
C MET A 173 -25.18 13.68 17.58
N ILE A 174 -25.76 14.38 18.55
CA ILE A 174 -26.36 13.77 19.74
C ILE A 174 -27.49 12.84 19.34
N GLU A 175 -28.40 13.30 18.50
CA GLU A 175 -29.51 12.47 17.99
C GLU A 175 -28.98 11.27 17.20
N ALA A 176 -27.97 11.48 16.35
CA ALA A 176 -27.30 10.40 15.64
C ALA A 176 -26.58 9.41 16.57
N CYS A 177 -26.09 9.84 17.75
CA CYS A 177 -25.52 8.95 18.76
C CYS A 177 -26.58 8.18 19.54
N LEU A 178 -27.75 8.76 19.76
CA LEU A 178 -28.88 8.13 20.48
C LEU A 178 -29.63 7.14 19.57
N ASN A 179 -29.76 7.48 18.31
CA ASN A 179 -30.31 6.65 17.25
C ASN A 179 -29.19 6.35 16.23
N PRO A 180 -28.16 5.61 16.66
CA PRO A 180 -27.08 5.29 15.74
C PRO A 180 -27.72 4.60 14.53
N PRO A 181 -27.21 4.87 13.29
CA PRO A 181 -27.58 4.05 12.15
C PRO A 181 -27.43 2.61 12.63
N PRO A 182 -28.43 1.71 12.34
CA PRO A 182 -28.37 0.36 12.86
C PRO A 182 -26.93 -0.06 12.70
N SER A 183 -26.31 -0.36 13.82
CA SER A 183 -24.90 -0.67 13.81
C SER A 183 -24.76 -1.57 12.61
N VAL A 184 -24.07 -1.11 11.57
CA VAL A 184 -23.26 -2.04 10.85
C VAL A 184 -22.32 -2.49 11.95
N GLU A 185 -22.84 -3.30 12.93
CA GLU A 185 -22.01 -4.31 13.46
C GLU A 185 -21.29 -4.72 12.20
N LYS A 186 -19.99 -4.45 12.12
CA LYS A 186 -19.16 -5.47 11.55
C LYS A 186 -19.56 -6.67 12.37
N LYS A 187 -20.71 -7.27 11.98
CA LYS A 187 -21.01 -8.65 12.30
C LYS A 187 -19.64 -9.20 12.05
N ARG A 188 -19.02 -9.78 13.08
CA ARG A 188 -18.07 -10.83 12.82
C ARG A 188 -18.80 -11.64 11.78
N GLU A 189 -18.68 -11.23 10.51
CA GLU A 189 -19.18 -12.02 9.43
C GLU A 189 -18.36 -13.27 9.64
N VAL A 190 -19.01 -14.21 10.37
CA VAL A 190 -18.65 -15.60 10.27
C VAL A 190 -18.61 -15.77 8.78
N PHE A 191 -17.41 -15.80 8.23
CA PHE A 191 -17.17 -15.72 6.80
C PHE A 191 -18.13 -16.75 6.20
N ARG A 192 -19.06 -16.25 5.42
CA ARG A 192 -20.03 -17.08 4.73
C ARG A 192 -19.20 -17.99 3.85
N GLU A 193 -19.35 -19.29 4.01
CA GLU A 193 -18.67 -20.30 3.21
C GLU A 193 -18.65 -19.86 1.74
N ILE A 194 -17.47 -19.86 1.10
CA ILE A 194 -17.32 -19.38 -0.28
C ILE A 194 -18.25 -20.20 -1.15
N ARG A 195 -19.20 -19.54 -1.78
CA ARG A 195 -20.16 -20.24 -2.65
C ARG A 195 -19.40 -20.84 -3.84
N PRO A 196 -19.78 -22.04 -4.29
CA PRO A 196 -19.15 -22.65 -5.47
C PRO A 196 -19.23 -21.77 -6.72
N ASP A 197 -20.24 -20.90 -6.80
CA ASP A 197 -20.51 -19.95 -7.89
C ASP A 197 -20.09 -18.51 -7.58
N GLU A 198 -19.26 -18.30 -6.54
CA GLU A 198 -18.78 -16.98 -6.16
C GLU A 198 -18.17 -16.25 -7.35
N LYS A 199 -18.64 -15.03 -7.62
CA LYS A 199 -18.23 -14.24 -8.80
C LYS A 199 -17.31 -13.11 -8.41
N ILE A 200 -16.45 -12.73 -9.35
CA ILE A 200 -15.55 -11.58 -9.24
C ILE A 200 -15.70 -10.69 -10.47
N ARG A 201 -15.55 -9.38 -10.27
CA ARG A 201 -15.63 -8.34 -11.30
C ARG A 201 -14.22 -7.80 -11.54
N VAL A 202 -13.68 -8.02 -12.73
CA VAL A 202 -12.31 -7.65 -13.11
C VAL A 202 -12.34 -6.48 -14.08
N LEU A 203 -11.79 -5.34 -13.71
CA LEU A 203 -11.65 -4.21 -14.64
C LEU A 203 -10.57 -4.53 -15.68
N LEU A 204 -10.99 -4.67 -16.94
CA LEU A 204 -10.11 -4.91 -18.09
C LEU A 204 -9.60 -3.60 -18.70
N TYR A 205 -10.52 -2.68 -18.99
CA TYR A 205 -10.22 -1.39 -19.61
C TYR A 205 -11.11 -0.30 -19.03
N GLU A 206 -10.57 0.90 -18.95
CA GLU A 206 -11.29 2.11 -18.54
C GLU A 206 -10.95 3.26 -19.50
N ASN A 207 -11.92 4.11 -19.77
CA ASN A 207 -11.79 5.25 -20.69
C ASN A 207 -11.43 4.83 -22.14
N ILE A 208 -11.92 3.67 -22.60
CA ILE A 208 -11.71 3.21 -23.97
C ILE A 208 -12.88 3.68 -24.85
N GLU A 209 -12.57 4.25 -26.02
CA GLU A 209 -13.60 4.79 -26.92
C GLU A 209 -14.25 3.70 -27.78
N ARG A 210 -13.49 2.65 -28.10
CA ARG A 210 -13.90 1.58 -28.98
C ARG A 210 -13.27 0.25 -28.58
N ILE A 211 -14.06 -0.82 -28.62
CA ILE A 211 -13.60 -2.20 -28.47
C ILE A 211 -14.18 -3.09 -29.53
N SER A 212 -13.53 -4.21 -29.79
CA SER A 212 -14.01 -5.28 -30.61
C SER A 212 -14.42 -6.47 -29.74
N ILE A 213 -15.56 -7.09 -30.03
CA ILE A 213 -16.05 -8.28 -29.31
C ILE A 213 -16.39 -9.37 -30.33
N ALA A 214 -15.93 -10.58 -30.04
CA ALA A 214 -16.21 -11.76 -30.83
C ALA A 214 -16.44 -12.99 -29.94
N ALA A 215 -17.04 -14.04 -30.49
CA ALA A 215 -17.12 -15.35 -29.84
C ALA A 215 -17.06 -16.45 -30.93
N SER A 216 -16.70 -17.67 -30.53
CA SER A 216 -16.73 -18.83 -31.42
C SER A 216 -18.16 -19.29 -31.77
N SER A 217 -19.14 -18.98 -30.90
CA SER A 217 -20.57 -19.21 -31.08
C SER A 217 -21.35 -17.89 -31.16
N HIS A 218 -22.64 -17.94 -31.42
CA HIS A 218 -23.50 -16.78 -31.26
C HIS A 218 -23.37 -16.20 -29.85
N PHE A 219 -23.54 -14.91 -29.73
CA PHE A 219 -23.52 -14.21 -28.42
C PHE A 219 -24.65 -13.19 -28.36
N GLU A 220 -25.08 -12.93 -27.13
CA GLU A 220 -26.19 -12.05 -26.83
C GLU A 220 -25.71 -10.80 -26.11
N ILE A 221 -26.38 -9.69 -26.43
CA ILE A 221 -26.25 -8.44 -25.69
C ILE A 221 -27.57 -8.19 -24.99
N LYS A 222 -27.47 -8.00 -23.65
CA LYS A 222 -28.63 -7.81 -22.76
C LYS A 222 -28.55 -6.50 -22.02
N ASP A 223 -29.68 -5.92 -21.69
CA ASP A 223 -29.78 -4.91 -20.64
C ASP A 223 -29.69 -5.61 -19.29
N PRO A 224 -28.75 -5.25 -18.41
CA PRO A 224 -28.60 -5.91 -17.10
C PRO A 224 -29.80 -5.70 -16.17
N ARG A 225 -30.60 -4.65 -16.38
CA ARG A 225 -31.78 -4.32 -15.57
C ARG A 225 -33.02 -5.09 -16.01
N GLU A 226 -33.24 -5.15 -17.32
CA GLU A 226 -34.44 -5.78 -17.90
C GLU A 226 -34.24 -7.28 -18.15
N LYS A 227 -32.99 -7.77 -18.13
CA LYS A 227 -32.60 -9.15 -18.47
C LYS A 227 -32.99 -9.59 -19.89
N ASN A 228 -33.58 -8.71 -20.69
CA ASN A 228 -34.01 -8.98 -22.02
C ASN A 228 -32.84 -8.95 -23.00
N THR A 229 -32.89 -9.83 -24.01
CA THR A 229 -31.92 -9.80 -25.12
C THR A 229 -32.24 -8.60 -26.01
N ILE A 230 -31.29 -7.67 -26.14
CA ILE A 230 -31.39 -6.52 -27.02
C ILE A 230 -31.06 -6.96 -28.45
N ILE A 231 -29.93 -7.66 -28.61
CA ILE A 231 -29.40 -8.11 -29.91
C ILE A 231 -28.77 -9.48 -29.74
N GLN A 232 -28.98 -10.36 -30.68
CA GLN A 232 -28.21 -11.59 -30.86
C GLN A 232 -27.28 -11.42 -32.08
N LEU A 233 -26.01 -11.72 -31.90
CA LEU A 233 -24.97 -11.54 -32.89
C LEU A 233 -24.34 -12.88 -33.30
N PRO A 234 -23.99 -13.04 -34.58
CA PRO A 234 -23.40 -14.27 -35.07
C PRO A 234 -22.01 -14.51 -34.47
N GLY A 235 -21.68 -15.78 -34.26
CA GLY A 235 -20.33 -16.19 -33.92
C GLY A 235 -19.35 -16.02 -35.08
N ARG A 236 -18.05 -16.10 -34.75
CA ARG A 236 -16.92 -16.00 -35.69
C ARG A 236 -16.82 -14.67 -36.48
N GLN A 237 -17.63 -13.69 -36.09
CA GLN A 237 -17.56 -12.32 -36.60
C GLN A 237 -17.28 -11.38 -35.45
N SER A 238 -16.46 -10.35 -35.72
CA SER A 238 -16.16 -9.31 -34.74
C SER A 238 -17.23 -8.22 -34.83
N SER A 239 -17.76 -7.86 -33.67
CA SER A 239 -18.67 -6.72 -33.52
C SER A 239 -17.94 -5.58 -32.81
N VAL A 240 -18.14 -4.38 -33.34
CA VAL A 240 -17.53 -3.17 -32.76
C VAL A 240 -18.49 -2.53 -31.79
N VAL A 241 -18.02 -2.23 -30.61
CA VAL A 241 -18.74 -1.43 -29.60
C VAL A 241 -17.98 -0.13 -29.38
N ASP A 242 -18.69 0.99 -29.55
CA ASP A 242 -18.15 2.33 -29.32
C ASP A 242 -19.16 3.24 -28.59
N VAL A 243 -18.72 4.46 -28.23
CA VAL A 243 -19.59 5.51 -27.69
C VAL A 243 -19.57 6.71 -28.62
N LYS A 244 -20.77 7.15 -29.03
CA LYS A 244 -20.95 8.38 -29.81
C LYS A 244 -22.24 9.08 -29.38
N GLY A 245 -22.21 10.41 -29.25
CA GLY A 245 -23.39 11.18 -28.87
C GLY A 245 -23.97 10.78 -27.51
N GLY A 246 -23.12 10.29 -26.58
CA GLY A 246 -23.56 9.85 -25.26
C GLY A 246 -24.29 8.49 -25.24
N SER A 247 -24.28 7.72 -26.33
CA SER A 247 -24.90 6.39 -26.39
C SER A 247 -23.86 5.31 -26.73
N ILE A 248 -24.04 4.10 -26.13
CA ILE A 248 -23.31 2.90 -26.58
C ILE A 248 -23.85 2.51 -27.93
N ARG A 249 -22.97 2.21 -28.86
CA ARG A 249 -23.35 1.69 -30.18
C ARG A 249 -22.70 0.34 -30.46
N ILE A 250 -23.42 -0.52 -31.16
CA ILE A 250 -22.97 -1.83 -31.61
C ILE A 250 -23.10 -1.88 -33.13
N ASN A 251 -21.97 -2.04 -33.81
CA ASN A 251 -21.88 -1.99 -35.27
C ASN A 251 -22.57 -0.74 -35.85
N GLY A 252 -22.44 0.41 -35.17
CA GLY A 252 -23.05 1.69 -35.57
C GLY A 252 -24.48 1.92 -35.05
N THR A 253 -25.19 0.89 -34.58
CA THR A 253 -26.56 1.01 -34.04
C THR A 253 -26.53 1.43 -32.59
N SER A 254 -27.21 2.53 -32.24
CA SER A 254 -27.31 3.05 -30.90
C SER A 254 -28.18 2.20 -29.98
N ILE A 255 -27.70 1.93 -28.78
CA ILE A 255 -28.43 1.24 -27.72
C ILE A 255 -28.88 2.27 -26.67
N ARG A 256 -30.15 2.19 -26.26
CA ARG A 256 -30.74 3.14 -25.27
C ARG A 256 -30.20 2.96 -23.85
N SER A 257 -29.55 1.82 -23.54
CA SER A 257 -28.99 1.55 -22.23
C SER A 257 -27.59 2.16 -22.06
N GLY A 258 -27.30 2.72 -20.89
CA GLY A 258 -25.96 3.17 -20.50
C GLY A 258 -25.04 2.03 -20.03
N GLU A 259 -25.59 0.81 -19.92
CA GLU A 259 -24.90 -0.39 -19.46
C GLU A 259 -25.44 -1.61 -20.20
N ILE A 260 -24.56 -2.46 -20.71
CA ILE A 260 -24.93 -3.69 -21.44
C ILE A 260 -24.06 -4.86 -20.98
N VAL A 261 -24.64 -6.05 -21.04
CA VAL A 261 -23.94 -7.32 -20.74
C VAL A 261 -23.83 -8.14 -22.01
N VAL A 262 -22.64 -8.61 -22.32
CA VAL A 262 -22.35 -9.51 -23.43
C VAL A 262 -22.10 -10.92 -22.89
N LEU A 263 -22.79 -11.90 -23.43
CA LEU A 263 -22.72 -13.33 -23.08
C LEU A 263 -22.61 -14.18 -24.33
N ALA A 264 -21.67 -15.12 -24.33
CA ALA A 264 -21.66 -16.15 -25.38
C ALA A 264 -22.70 -17.24 -25.07
N ILE A 265 -23.38 -17.74 -26.10
CA ILE A 265 -24.32 -18.87 -25.97
C ILE A 265 -23.52 -20.15 -25.71
N GLY A 266 -23.96 -20.94 -24.71
CA GLY A 266 -23.29 -22.18 -24.30
C GLY A 266 -22.05 -21.97 -23.45
N ASP A 267 -21.98 -20.86 -22.70
CA ASP A 267 -20.87 -20.53 -21.74
C ASP A 267 -19.47 -20.58 -22.39
N ARG A 268 -19.39 -20.22 -23.67
CA ARG A 268 -18.14 -20.14 -24.42
C ARG A 268 -17.38 -18.86 -24.08
N PRO A 269 -16.04 -18.88 -24.16
CA PRO A 269 -15.27 -17.66 -23.94
C PRO A 269 -15.59 -16.57 -24.98
N LEU A 270 -15.49 -15.31 -24.52
CA LEU A 270 -15.64 -14.11 -25.34
C LEU A 270 -14.26 -13.51 -25.63
N THR A 271 -14.03 -13.10 -26.86
CA THR A 271 -12.82 -12.33 -27.21
C THR A 271 -13.14 -10.84 -27.13
N VAL A 272 -12.34 -10.09 -26.39
CA VAL A 272 -12.39 -8.63 -26.30
C VAL A 272 -11.06 -8.09 -26.79
N ASN A 273 -11.08 -7.34 -27.89
CA ASN A 273 -9.90 -7.01 -28.68
C ASN A 273 -9.13 -8.31 -29.03
N ASP A 274 -7.89 -8.46 -28.54
CA ASP A 274 -7.01 -9.58 -28.89
C ASP A 274 -6.93 -10.66 -27.79
N LYS A 275 -7.80 -10.61 -26.77
CA LYS A 275 -7.75 -11.52 -25.60
C LYS A 275 -9.08 -12.20 -25.36
N THR A 276 -9.00 -13.45 -24.98
CA THR A 276 -10.16 -14.29 -24.70
C THR A 276 -10.45 -14.38 -23.21
N TYR A 277 -11.73 -14.36 -22.82
CA TYR A 277 -12.16 -14.32 -21.42
C TYR A 277 -13.34 -15.27 -21.17
N ARG A 278 -13.33 -15.96 -20.04
CA ARG A 278 -14.47 -16.73 -19.53
C ARG A 278 -15.55 -15.79 -18.96
N GLY A 279 -16.75 -16.33 -18.77
CA GLY A 279 -17.87 -15.61 -18.19
C GLY A 279 -18.46 -14.55 -19.11
N LYS A 280 -18.88 -13.43 -18.55
CA LYS A 280 -19.55 -12.35 -19.30
C LYS A 280 -18.76 -11.05 -19.25
N ILE A 281 -18.98 -10.19 -20.24
CA ILE A 281 -18.39 -8.85 -20.29
C ILE A 281 -19.50 -7.82 -20.02
N LEU A 282 -19.28 -7.00 -19.01
CA LEU A 282 -20.11 -5.85 -18.69
C LEU A 282 -19.45 -4.61 -19.30
N LEU A 283 -20.20 -3.86 -20.09
CA LEU A 283 -19.80 -2.61 -20.69
C LEU A 283 -20.65 -1.50 -20.09
N LYS A 284 -19.99 -0.55 -19.45
CA LYS A 284 -20.65 0.59 -18.82
C LYS A 284 -20.13 1.88 -19.44
N ARG A 285 -21.04 2.72 -19.90
CA ARG A 285 -20.71 4.05 -20.37
C ARG A 285 -20.27 4.93 -19.19
N ILE A 286 -19.16 5.59 -19.34
CA ILE A 286 -18.62 6.57 -18.39
C ILE A 286 -18.37 7.89 -19.10
N ALA A 287 -17.99 8.93 -18.37
CA ALA A 287 -17.82 10.28 -18.94
C ALA A 287 -16.82 10.35 -20.11
N LYS A 288 -15.78 9.50 -20.11
CA LYS A 288 -14.71 9.49 -21.13
C LYS A 288 -14.65 8.18 -21.93
N GLY A 289 -15.79 7.54 -22.20
CA GLY A 289 -15.81 6.31 -23.02
C GLY A 289 -16.51 5.13 -22.34
N ILE A 290 -15.91 3.96 -22.41
CA ILE A 290 -16.46 2.70 -21.90
C ILE A 290 -15.54 2.17 -20.81
N CYS A 291 -16.15 1.70 -19.72
CA CYS A 291 -15.55 0.84 -18.73
C CYS A 291 -15.89 -0.62 -19.10
N VAL A 292 -14.89 -1.48 -19.22
CA VAL A 292 -15.00 -2.88 -19.64
C VAL A 292 -14.66 -3.77 -18.45
N ILE A 293 -15.63 -4.54 -17.98
CA ILE A 293 -15.52 -5.37 -16.79
C ILE A 293 -15.82 -6.82 -17.16
N ASN A 294 -14.90 -7.72 -16.85
CA ASN A 294 -15.16 -9.15 -16.97
C ASN A 294 -15.77 -9.68 -15.67
N VAL A 295 -16.88 -10.37 -15.76
CA VAL A 295 -17.60 -10.97 -14.61
C VAL A 295 -17.63 -12.47 -14.81
N LEU A 296 -16.93 -13.18 -13.91
CA LEU A 296 -16.75 -14.63 -14.00
C LEU A 296 -16.71 -15.27 -12.60
N ARG A 297 -16.69 -16.59 -12.53
CA ARG A 297 -16.52 -17.32 -11.26
C ARG A 297 -15.11 -17.07 -10.71
N LEU A 298 -14.98 -16.97 -9.38
CA LEU A 298 -13.71 -16.71 -8.71
C LEU A 298 -12.63 -17.75 -9.05
N GLU A 299 -13.01 -19.03 -9.13
CA GLU A 299 -12.06 -20.09 -9.49
C GLU A 299 -11.57 -19.95 -10.95
N GLU A 300 -12.43 -19.55 -11.86
CA GLU A 300 -12.04 -19.28 -13.25
C GLU A 300 -11.11 -18.08 -13.41
N TYR A 301 -11.29 -17.06 -12.56
CA TYR A 301 -10.34 -15.94 -12.44
C TYR A 301 -8.95 -16.45 -12.03
N LEU A 302 -8.89 -17.37 -11.06
CA LEU A 302 -7.63 -17.94 -10.58
C LEU A 302 -6.94 -18.83 -11.61
N TYR A 303 -7.67 -19.49 -12.52
CA TYR A 303 -7.06 -20.26 -13.61
C TYR A 303 -6.14 -19.41 -14.48
N SER A 304 -6.46 -18.13 -14.59
CA SER A 304 -5.65 -17.15 -15.33
C SER A 304 -4.61 -16.42 -14.47
N VAL A 305 -4.87 -16.18 -13.19
CA VAL A 305 -3.96 -15.45 -12.28
C VAL A 305 -2.76 -16.31 -11.90
N VAL A 306 -2.99 -17.55 -11.45
CA VAL A 306 -1.92 -18.39 -10.93
C VAL A 306 -0.77 -18.63 -11.93
N PRO A 307 -1.03 -18.94 -13.22
CA PRO A 307 0.04 -19.13 -14.20
C PRO A 307 0.79 -17.83 -14.56
N LYS A 308 0.21 -16.66 -14.28
CA LYS A 308 0.87 -15.36 -14.47
C LYS A 308 1.76 -14.98 -13.27
N GLU A 309 1.50 -15.56 -12.11
CA GLU A 309 2.25 -15.32 -10.89
C GLU A 309 3.37 -16.34 -10.66
N MET A 310 3.11 -17.62 -10.94
CA MET A 310 4.08 -18.71 -10.77
C MET A 310 4.17 -19.61 -12.02
N SER A 311 5.37 -20.06 -12.32
CA SER A 311 5.59 -21.02 -13.41
C SER A 311 4.88 -22.35 -13.15
N SER A 312 4.18 -22.88 -14.14
CA SER A 312 3.55 -24.22 -14.08
C SER A 312 4.54 -25.37 -13.85
N ARG A 313 5.84 -25.13 -14.01
CA ARG A 313 6.90 -26.11 -13.74
C ARG A 313 7.29 -26.19 -12.25
N TRP A 314 6.75 -25.32 -11.42
CA TRP A 314 7.04 -25.31 -9.99
C TRP A 314 6.28 -26.43 -9.25
N PRO A 315 6.76 -26.85 -8.06
CA PRO A 315 6.11 -27.89 -7.28
C PRO A 315 4.64 -27.56 -6.98
N MET A 316 3.79 -28.59 -6.99
CA MET A 316 2.35 -28.47 -6.79
C MET A 316 1.99 -27.72 -5.50
N GLU A 317 2.72 -27.97 -4.40
CA GLU A 317 2.45 -27.32 -3.12
C GLU A 317 2.74 -25.79 -3.14
N ALA A 318 3.71 -25.35 -3.94
CA ALA A 318 3.93 -23.92 -4.19
C ALA A 318 2.78 -23.30 -5.01
N LEU A 319 2.29 -24.01 -6.03
CA LEU A 319 1.16 -23.55 -6.85
C LEU A 319 -0.15 -23.51 -6.03
N LYS A 320 -0.36 -24.49 -5.15
CA LYS A 320 -1.49 -24.51 -4.20
C LYS A 320 -1.44 -23.35 -3.23
N SER A 321 -0.26 -23.05 -2.66
CA SER A 321 -0.10 -21.89 -1.77
C SER A 321 -0.38 -20.58 -2.48
N GLN A 322 0.04 -20.43 -3.73
CA GLN A 322 -0.28 -19.26 -4.56
C GLN A 322 -1.79 -19.16 -4.86
N ALA A 323 -2.44 -20.28 -5.17
CA ALA A 323 -3.88 -20.31 -5.45
C ALA A 323 -4.70 -19.86 -4.22
N VAL A 324 -4.36 -20.35 -3.02
CA VAL A 324 -5.00 -19.94 -1.76
C VAL A 324 -4.73 -18.47 -1.45
N ALA A 325 -3.49 -18.01 -1.57
CA ALA A 325 -3.14 -16.60 -1.34
C ALA A 325 -3.87 -15.67 -2.33
N ALA A 326 -3.87 -16.01 -3.62
CA ALA A 326 -4.54 -15.21 -4.66
C ALA A 326 -6.06 -15.16 -4.48
N ARG A 327 -6.69 -16.28 -4.10
CA ARG A 327 -8.12 -16.37 -3.78
C ARG A 327 -8.47 -15.46 -2.60
N THR A 328 -7.70 -15.57 -1.53
CA THR A 328 -7.87 -14.77 -0.32
C THR A 328 -7.76 -13.27 -0.61
N TYR A 329 -6.72 -12.88 -1.36
CA TYR A 329 -6.53 -11.49 -1.79
C TYR A 329 -7.69 -10.98 -2.64
N ALA A 330 -8.16 -11.76 -3.61
CA ALA A 330 -9.26 -11.38 -4.49
C ALA A 330 -10.57 -11.15 -3.70
N LEU A 331 -10.89 -12.04 -2.77
CA LEU A 331 -12.05 -11.89 -1.90
C LEU A 331 -11.93 -10.70 -0.95
N TYR A 332 -10.76 -10.47 -0.38
CA TYR A 332 -10.50 -9.28 0.44
C TYR A 332 -10.74 -7.99 -0.35
N GLN A 333 -10.25 -7.93 -1.59
CA GLN A 333 -10.48 -6.77 -2.47
C GLN A 333 -11.94 -6.62 -2.85
N LYS A 334 -12.66 -7.71 -3.09
CA LYS A 334 -14.09 -7.70 -3.38
C LYS A 334 -14.89 -7.10 -2.22
N GLU A 335 -14.60 -7.49 -0.98
CA GLU A 335 -15.24 -6.90 0.20
C GLU A 335 -14.94 -5.40 0.32
N LYS A 336 -13.67 -5.02 0.14
CA LYS A 336 -13.22 -3.63 0.20
C LYS A 336 -13.84 -2.75 -0.89
N ASN A 337 -14.06 -3.31 -2.08
CA ASN A 337 -14.57 -2.60 -3.25
C ASN A 337 -16.06 -2.88 -3.51
N ARG A 338 -16.83 -3.26 -2.49
CA ARG A 338 -18.25 -3.63 -2.60
C ARG A 338 -19.08 -2.57 -3.33
N ASP A 339 -18.79 -1.29 -3.06
CA ASP A 339 -19.53 -0.15 -3.62
C ASP A 339 -18.99 0.32 -4.98
N LYS A 340 -17.97 -0.36 -5.53
CA LYS A 340 -17.43 -0.06 -6.85
C LYS A 340 -18.03 -0.94 -7.93
N ASP A 341 -17.90 -0.51 -9.17
CA ASP A 341 -18.33 -1.28 -10.33
C ASP A 341 -17.49 -2.56 -10.53
N TYR A 342 -16.28 -2.61 -9.98
CA TYR A 342 -15.36 -3.75 -10.07
C TYR A 342 -14.66 -4.06 -8.74
N ASP A 343 -14.20 -5.29 -8.60
CA ASP A 343 -13.54 -5.79 -7.38
C ASP A 343 -12.02 -5.67 -7.46
N VAL A 344 -11.45 -5.99 -8.62
CA VAL A 344 -9.99 -6.03 -8.88
C VAL A 344 -9.64 -5.46 -10.25
N TYR A 345 -8.38 -5.01 -10.39
CA TYR A 345 -7.79 -4.66 -11.68
C TYR A 345 -7.15 -5.88 -12.33
N ALA A 346 -7.16 -5.95 -13.66
CA ALA A 346 -6.46 -6.97 -14.43
C ALA A 346 -4.93 -6.80 -14.49
N THR A 347 -4.38 -5.84 -13.76
CA THR A 347 -2.97 -5.44 -13.80
C THR A 347 -2.28 -5.65 -12.46
N THR A 348 -0.98 -5.35 -12.38
CA THR A 348 -0.18 -5.36 -11.14
C THR A 348 -0.71 -4.43 -10.03
N SER A 349 -1.72 -3.61 -10.31
CA SER A 349 -2.43 -2.83 -9.27
C SER A 349 -3.26 -3.71 -8.34
N SER A 350 -3.66 -4.91 -8.80
CA SER A 350 -4.24 -6.00 -8.00
C SER A 350 -3.45 -7.28 -8.24
N GLN A 351 -3.85 -8.09 -9.24
CA GLN A 351 -3.20 -9.32 -9.68
C GLN A 351 -3.21 -9.37 -11.20
N VAL A 352 -2.14 -9.87 -11.82
CA VAL A 352 -2.08 -9.94 -13.28
C VAL A 352 -3.07 -10.98 -13.78
N TYR A 353 -4.14 -10.52 -14.46
CA TYR A 353 -5.16 -11.36 -15.05
C TYR A 353 -4.99 -11.38 -16.59
N GLY A 354 -4.66 -12.53 -17.13
CA GLY A 354 -4.29 -12.69 -18.55
C GLY A 354 -5.43 -13.15 -19.46
N GLY A 355 -6.60 -13.51 -18.92
CA GLY A 355 -7.71 -14.10 -19.66
C GLY A 355 -7.56 -15.62 -19.86
N PHE A 356 -8.36 -16.18 -20.75
CA PHE A 356 -8.42 -17.62 -21.03
C PHE A 356 -7.12 -18.17 -21.65
N ASP A 357 -6.49 -17.39 -22.50
CA ASP A 357 -5.35 -17.82 -23.32
C ASP A 357 -4.09 -18.17 -22.52
N VAL A 358 -4.02 -17.80 -21.25
CA VAL A 358 -2.89 -18.07 -20.36
C VAL A 358 -3.14 -19.22 -19.38
N GLU A 359 -4.33 -19.82 -19.40
CA GLU A 359 -4.67 -20.95 -18.53
C GLU A 359 -3.76 -22.14 -18.80
N ASN A 360 -3.43 -22.88 -17.74
CA ASN A 360 -2.55 -24.02 -17.81
C ASN A 360 -3.09 -25.16 -16.91
N GLU A 361 -3.09 -26.37 -17.41
CA GLU A 361 -3.67 -27.54 -16.72
C GLU A 361 -3.07 -27.80 -15.33
N VAL A 362 -1.76 -27.64 -15.18
CA VAL A 362 -1.08 -27.87 -13.88
C VAL A 362 -1.50 -26.85 -12.84
N THR A 363 -1.54 -25.55 -13.22
CA THR A 363 -1.98 -24.49 -12.31
C THR A 363 -3.49 -24.55 -12.07
N THR A 364 -4.29 -24.91 -13.06
CA THR A 364 -5.74 -25.15 -12.92
C THR A 364 -6.00 -26.29 -11.92
N ARG A 365 -5.21 -27.37 -11.96
CA ARG A 365 -5.28 -28.45 -10.97
C ARG A 365 -4.98 -27.95 -9.55
N ALA A 366 -3.93 -27.11 -9.36
CA ALA A 366 -3.63 -26.52 -8.06
C ALA A 366 -4.79 -25.68 -7.49
N VAL A 367 -5.44 -24.87 -8.35
CA VAL A 367 -6.64 -24.10 -7.99
C VAL A 367 -7.78 -25.04 -7.57
N ASN A 368 -8.06 -26.09 -8.35
CA ASN A 368 -9.14 -27.03 -8.07
C ASN A 368 -8.91 -27.85 -6.81
N GLU A 369 -7.67 -28.33 -6.56
CA GLU A 369 -7.31 -29.07 -5.35
C GLU A 369 -7.36 -28.21 -4.07
N THR A 370 -7.37 -26.89 -4.22
CA THR A 370 -7.52 -25.93 -3.11
C THR A 370 -8.81 -25.12 -3.19
N ARG A 371 -9.80 -25.61 -3.97
CA ARG A 371 -11.07 -24.90 -4.19
C ARG A 371 -11.71 -24.46 -2.88
N GLY A 372 -12.12 -23.20 -2.81
CA GLY A 372 -12.75 -22.61 -1.63
C GLY A 372 -11.81 -22.35 -0.45
N LYS A 373 -10.56 -22.83 -0.44
CA LYS A 373 -9.63 -22.59 0.68
C LYS A 373 -9.11 -21.17 0.68
N VAL A 374 -9.20 -20.48 1.83
CA VAL A 374 -8.74 -19.11 2.07
C VAL A 374 -8.11 -18.95 3.45
N LEU A 375 -7.41 -17.85 3.65
CA LEU A 375 -6.71 -17.51 4.88
C LEU A 375 -7.56 -16.60 5.76
N PHE A 376 -7.67 -16.96 7.04
CA PHE A 376 -8.27 -16.16 8.09
C PHE A 376 -7.27 -15.85 9.19
N HIS A 377 -7.43 -14.70 9.81
CA HIS A 377 -6.78 -14.36 11.06
C HIS A 377 -7.83 -13.83 12.03
N LYS A 378 -8.02 -14.51 13.17
CA LYS A 378 -9.04 -14.16 14.18
C LYS A 378 -10.44 -13.98 13.57
N GLY A 379 -10.82 -14.88 12.67
CA GLY A 379 -12.13 -14.89 12.02
C GLY A 379 -12.34 -13.85 10.92
N GLN A 380 -11.30 -13.09 10.54
CA GLN A 380 -11.34 -12.11 9.45
C GLN A 380 -10.49 -12.57 8.28
N LEU A 381 -10.93 -12.25 7.06
CA LEU A 381 -10.21 -12.57 5.83
C LEU A 381 -8.86 -11.82 5.80
N VAL A 382 -7.82 -12.53 5.42
CA VAL A 382 -6.44 -12.02 5.37
C VAL A 382 -6.20 -11.19 4.10
N LEU A 383 -5.51 -10.06 4.23
CA LEU A 383 -4.93 -9.35 3.09
C LEU A 383 -3.65 -10.08 2.64
N ALA A 384 -3.82 -11.13 1.84
CA ALA A 384 -2.76 -12.08 1.48
C ALA A 384 -1.82 -11.53 0.40
N TYR A 385 -0.97 -10.56 0.74
CA TYR A 385 0.07 -10.05 -0.14
C TYR A 385 1.14 -11.12 -0.43
N PHE A 386 1.67 -11.11 -1.64
CA PHE A 386 2.79 -11.94 -2.07
C PHE A 386 3.71 -11.16 -3.02
N HIS A 387 4.92 -11.66 -3.19
CA HIS A 387 5.94 -11.02 -4.01
C HIS A 387 6.93 -12.05 -4.55
N ALA A 388 7.71 -11.71 -5.59
CA ALA A 388 8.54 -12.68 -6.28
C ALA A 388 9.64 -13.28 -5.38
N ASN A 389 10.44 -12.46 -4.68
CA ASN A 389 11.55 -12.94 -3.84
C ASN A 389 11.81 -11.98 -2.67
N SER A 390 11.85 -12.49 -1.45
CA SER A 390 12.06 -11.70 -0.24
C SER A 390 13.49 -11.14 -0.09
N GLY A 391 14.47 -11.72 -0.74
CA GLY A 391 15.88 -11.36 -0.54
C GLY A 391 16.51 -11.91 0.75
N GLY A 392 15.92 -12.97 1.34
CA GLY A 392 16.38 -13.62 2.57
C GLY A 392 15.60 -13.22 3.83
N VAL A 393 14.73 -12.22 3.75
CA VAL A 393 13.86 -11.77 4.84
C VAL A 393 12.67 -11.02 4.28
N THR A 394 11.46 -11.28 4.77
CA THR A 394 10.27 -10.50 4.40
C THR A 394 10.22 -9.16 5.16
N GLU A 395 9.25 -8.31 4.84
CA GLU A 395 9.10 -7.00 5.48
C GLU A 395 7.76 -6.90 6.22
N ASP A 396 7.74 -6.15 7.31
CA ASP A 396 6.49 -5.77 7.98
C ASP A 396 5.65 -4.86 7.07
N ALA A 397 4.35 -5.13 6.99
CA ALA A 397 3.42 -4.32 6.18
C ALA A 397 3.45 -2.82 6.56
N LYS A 398 3.60 -2.49 7.84
CA LYS A 398 3.68 -1.12 8.36
C LYS A 398 4.85 -0.31 7.79
N ASN A 399 5.92 -0.97 7.38
CA ASN A 399 7.10 -0.32 6.81
C ASN A 399 6.93 0.01 5.32
N VAL A 400 5.93 -0.59 4.66
CA VAL A 400 5.64 -0.37 3.24
C VAL A 400 4.37 0.47 3.04
N TRP A 401 3.30 0.22 3.83
CA TRP A 401 1.98 0.85 3.64
C TRP A 401 1.38 1.47 4.91
N THR A 402 2.15 1.76 5.95
CA THR A 402 1.70 2.40 7.21
C THR A 402 0.69 1.61 8.06
N ALA A 403 0.03 0.59 7.53
CA ALA A 403 -0.91 -0.25 8.27
C ALA A 403 -0.16 -1.34 9.05
N ASP A 404 -0.33 -1.40 10.36
CA ASP A 404 0.20 -2.49 11.18
C ASP A 404 -0.75 -3.69 11.10
N VAL A 405 -0.36 -4.69 10.32
CA VAL A 405 -1.14 -5.88 10.04
C VAL A 405 -0.52 -7.07 10.80
N PRO A 406 -1.21 -7.68 11.78
CA PRO A 406 -0.60 -8.63 12.72
C PRO A 406 -0.08 -9.91 12.05
N TYR A 407 -0.66 -10.33 10.95
CA TYR A 407 -0.26 -11.52 10.19
C TYR A 407 0.72 -11.23 9.04
N LEU A 408 1.10 -9.96 8.80
CA LEU A 408 2.09 -9.54 7.80
C LEU A 408 3.35 -8.98 8.48
N LYS A 409 3.96 -9.82 9.31
CA LYS A 409 5.22 -9.52 10.00
C LYS A 409 6.42 -10.02 9.20
N SER A 410 7.56 -9.43 9.47
CA SER A 410 8.84 -9.87 8.90
C SER A 410 9.18 -11.28 9.38
N VAL A 411 9.50 -12.17 8.45
CA VAL A 411 10.02 -13.51 8.73
C VAL A 411 11.34 -13.72 8.00
N ARG A 412 12.27 -14.47 8.62
CA ARG A 412 13.50 -14.91 7.97
C ARG A 412 13.14 -15.91 6.85
N ASP A 413 13.71 -15.78 5.67
CA ASP A 413 13.36 -16.57 4.49
C ASP A 413 14.62 -17.06 3.77
N ASP A 414 15.33 -17.98 4.42
CA ASP A 414 16.54 -18.58 3.87
C ASP A 414 16.24 -19.38 2.58
N PHE A 415 15.01 -19.85 2.40
CA PHE A 415 14.58 -20.56 1.19
C PHE A 415 14.70 -19.69 -0.06
N SER A 416 14.33 -18.41 0.02
CA SER A 416 14.39 -17.48 -1.11
C SER A 416 15.82 -17.19 -1.59
N THR A 417 16.83 -17.48 -0.77
CA THR A 417 18.25 -17.23 -1.11
C THR A 417 18.77 -18.18 -2.18
N LYS A 418 18.11 -19.32 -2.39
CA LYS A 418 18.43 -20.32 -3.41
C LYS A 418 17.91 -19.96 -4.81
N ALA A 419 17.11 -18.90 -4.91
CA ALA A 419 16.50 -18.50 -6.17
C ALA A 419 17.54 -17.97 -7.17
N PRO A 420 17.38 -18.24 -8.46
CA PRO A 420 18.17 -17.59 -9.50
C PRO A 420 17.94 -16.07 -9.43
N ASN A 421 19.02 -15.30 -9.65
CA ASN A 421 18.98 -13.83 -9.56
C ASN A 421 18.55 -13.28 -8.17
N PHE A 422 18.87 -14.01 -7.10
CA PHE A 422 18.66 -13.56 -5.71
C PHE A 422 19.32 -12.19 -5.45
N LYS A 423 20.56 -12.00 -5.95
CA LYS A 423 21.27 -10.71 -5.92
C LYS A 423 21.17 -10.03 -7.28
N TRP A 424 21.14 -8.70 -7.27
CA TRP A 424 21.13 -7.90 -8.49
C TRP A 424 21.96 -6.64 -8.31
N VAL A 425 22.53 -6.16 -9.43
CA VAL A 425 23.25 -4.90 -9.51
C VAL A 425 22.66 -4.10 -10.66
N GLN A 426 22.44 -2.81 -10.45
CA GLN A 426 21.91 -1.91 -11.47
C GLN A 426 22.58 -0.54 -11.37
N TYR A 427 23.13 -0.08 -12.48
CA TYR A 427 23.56 1.31 -12.63
C TYR A 427 22.43 2.13 -13.23
N LEU A 428 22.19 3.31 -12.67
CA LEU A 428 21.26 4.30 -13.21
C LEU A 428 21.92 5.68 -13.21
N ASP A 429 21.91 6.29 -14.37
CA ASP A 429 22.31 7.67 -14.58
C ASP A 429 21.31 8.63 -13.89
N MET A 430 21.80 9.74 -13.32
CA MET A 430 20.99 10.72 -12.59
C MET A 430 19.92 11.35 -13.47
N ASP A 431 20.25 11.61 -14.75
CA ASP A 431 19.34 12.25 -15.68
C ASP A 431 18.20 11.29 -16.10
N ARG A 432 18.52 10.01 -16.30
CA ARG A 432 17.52 8.97 -16.52
C ARG A 432 16.56 8.84 -15.35
N MET A 433 17.07 8.84 -14.11
CA MET A 433 16.24 8.81 -12.89
C MET A 433 15.36 10.05 -12.80
N ARG A 434 15.89 11.23 -13.07
CA ARG A 434 15.13 12.49 -13.12
C ARG A 434 13.99 12.41 -14.13
N LYS A 435 14.26 11.95 -15.35
CA LYS A 435 13.22 11.79 -16.39
C LYS A 435 12.11 10.84 -15.96
N SER A 436 12.47 9.69 -15.38
CA SER A 436 11.48 8.72 -14.86
C SER A 436 10.61 9.29 -13.73
N LEU A 437 11.25 9.95 -12.76
CA LEU A 437 10.53 10.57 -11.62
C LEU A 437 9.56 11.63 -12.11
N ARG A 438 9.98 12.54 -13.00
CA ARG A 438 9.12 13.60 -13.55
C ARG A 438 7.98 13.04 -14.39
N ALA A 439 8.24 12.06 -15.24
CA ALA A 439 7.18 11.39 -16.05
C ALA A 439 6.09 10.75 -15.19
N LYS A 440 6.41 10.45 -13.91
CA LYS A 440 5.46 9.86 -12.95
C LYS A 440 5.01 10.87 -11.87
N GLY A 441 5.13 12.17 -12.15
CA GLY A 441 4.56 13.25 -11.32
C GLY A 441 5.38 13.62 -10.09
N VAL A 442 6.68 13.23 -10.00
CA VAL A 442 7.57 13.71 -8.94
C VAL A 442 8.35 14.91 -9.47
N ASP A 443 8.11 16.09 -8.88
CA ASP A 443 8.79 17.33 -9.32
C ASP A 443 10.20 17.41 -8.75
N VAL A 444 11.19 17.02 -9.58
CA VAL A 444 12.63 17.09 -9.27
C VAL A 444 13.38 17.84 -10.35
N GLY A 445 14.34 18.69 -9.93
CA GLY A 445 15.31 19.33 -10.81
C GLY A 445 16.48 18.41 -11.15
N THR A 446 17.63 18.96 -11.53
CA THR A 446 18.88 18.20 -11.73
C THR A 446 19.25 17.50 -10.42
N ILE A 447 19.37 16.18 -10.44
CA ILE A 447 19.69 15.38 -9.23
C ILE A 447 21.19 15.47 -8.96
N TYR A 448 21.56 15.82 -7.74
CA TYR A 448 22.95 15.90 -7.29
C TYR A 448 23.33 14.71 -6.43
N ASN A 449 22.38 14.21 -5.62
CA ASN A 449 22.63 13.07 -4.74
C ASN A 449 21.34 12.32 -4.40
N ILE A 450 21.48 11.02 -4.09
CA ILE A 450 20.43 10.16 -3.59
C ILE A 450 21.01 9.38 -2.42
N THR A 451 20.29 9.36 -1.28
CA THR A 451 20.79 8.73 -0.06
C THR A 451 19.65 8.01 0.68
N PRO A 452 19.82 6.74 1.10
CA PRO A 452 18.94 6.12 2.08
C PRO A 452 19.04 6.85 3.41
N VAL A 453 17.92 7.29 3.98
CA VAL A 453 17.90 8.03 5.27
C VAL A 453 17.20 7.26 6.38
N GLU A 454 16.45 6.21 6.03
CA GLU A 454 15.80 5.34 7.00
C GLU A 454 15.76 3.90 6.47
N VAL A 455 16.16 2.94 7.32
CA VAL A 455 16.19 1.51 6.99
C VAL A 455 15.39 0.75 8.06
N SER A 456 14.62 -0.25 7.64
CA SER A 456 13.86 -1.13 8.54
C SER A 456 14.73 -2.20 9.19
N SER A 457 14.17 -2.93 10.15
CA SER A 457 14.82 -4.10 10.77
C SER A 457 15.12 -5.22 9.78
N SER A 458 14.38 -5.32 8.66
CA SER A 458 14.67 -6.25 7.57
C SER A 458 15.85 -5.81 6.68
N GLY A 459 16.42 -4.63 6.90
CA GLY A 459 17.47 -4.04 6.07
C GLY A 459 16.94 -3.29 4.83
N ARG A 460 15.62 -3.13 4.68
CA ARG A 460 15.04 -2.41 3.53
C ARG A 460 15.02 -0.92 3.75
N VAL A 461 15.34 -0.18 2.69
CA VAL A 461 15.23 1.28 2.66
C VAL A 461 13.76 1.68 2.80
N ARG A 462 13.42 2.35 3.91
CA ARG A 462 12.09 2.92 4.17
C ARG A 462 11.94 4.30 3.56
N LYS A 463 13.01 5.10 3.60
CA LYS A 463 13.02 6.46 3.04
C LYS A 463 14.27 6.69 2.22
N MET A 464 14.09 7.29 1.06
CA MET A 464 15.13 7.71 0.12
C MET A 464 15.06 9.22 -0.04
N LYS A 465 16.14 9.91 0.30
CA LYS A 465 16.30 11.36 0.10
C LYS A 465 16.94 11.61 -1.26
N ILE A 466 16.42 12.58 -1.99
CA ILE A 466 16.92 13.06 -3.27
C ILE A 466 17.23 14.54 -3.12
N VAL A 467 18.49 14.92 -3.34
CA VAL A 467 18.95 16.33 -3.38
C VAL A 467 19.04 16.75 -4.85
N HIS A 468 18.39 17.85 -5.20
CA HIS A 468 18.30 18.32 -6.58
C HIS A 468 18.34 19.86 -6.67
N SER A 469 18.44 20.44 -7.87
CA SER A 469 18.61 21.87 -8.10
C SER A 469 17.46 22.75 -7.58
N ARG A 470 16.34 22.18 -7.12
CA ARG A 470 15.18 22.90 -6.54
C ARG A 470 14.99 22.59 -5.06
N GLY A 471 16.01 22.06 -4.37
CA GLY A 471 15.96 21.66 -2.97
C GLY A 471 16.08 20.17 -2.76
N GLU A 472 15.34 19.61 -1.82
CA GLU A 472 15.38 18.18 -1.52
C GLU A 472 13.96 17.60 -1.36
N ILE A 473 13.83 16.32 -1.68
CA ILE A 473 12.58 15.54 -1.47
C ILE A 473 12.90 14.19 -0.85
N THR A 474 12.05 13.74 0.04
CA THR A 474 12.13 12.38 0.61
C THR A 474 10.93 11.57 0.15
N LEU A 475 11.19 10.42 -0.46
CA LEU A 475 10.19 9.45 -0.89
C LEU A 475 10.27 8.20 0.00
N SER A 476 9.13 7.51 0.20
CA SER A 476 9.23 6.15 0.75
C SER A 476 10.05 5.28 -0.21
N GLY A 477 10.80 4.31 0.33
CA GLY A 477 11.65 3.43 -0.48
C GLY A 477 10.87 2.72 -1.59
N ASN A 478 9.66 2.23 -1.28
CA ASN A 478 8.81 1.59 -2.29
C ASN A 478 8.29 2.59 -3.32
N HIS A 479 7.95 3.82 -2.92
CA HIS A 479 7.53 4.87 -3.84
C HIS A 479 8.68 5.26 -4.79
N PHE A 480 9.90 5.46 -4.25
CA PHE A 480 11.10 5.68 -5.04
C PHE A 480 11.30 4.55 -6.07
N ARG A 481 11.25 3.29 -5.63
CA ARG A 481 11.36 2.11 -6.49
C ARG A 481 10.37 2.13 -7.65
N ILE A 482 9.08 2.35 -7.36
CA ILE A 482 8.00 2.38 -8.36
C ILE A 482 8.14 3.57 -9.31
N LYS A 483 8.48 4.75 -8.78
CA LYS A 483 8.57 5.99 -9.57
C LYS A 483 9.83 6.04 -10.43
N VAL A 484 10.92 5.42 -10.01
CA VAL A 484 12.10 5.28 -10.87
C VAL A 484 11.84 4.21 -11.93
N ASP A 485 11.91 2.95 -11.59
CA ASP A 485 11.56 1.82 -12.47
C ASP A 485 11.60 0.51 -11.63
N PRO A 486 10.49 -0.15 -11.39
CA PRO A 486 10.45 -1.38 -10.58
C PRO A 486 11.08 -2.61 -11.27
N LYS A 487 11.40 -2.54 -12.56
CA LYS A 487 12.15 -3.58 -13.29
C LYS A 487 13.64 -3.44 -13.06
N LEU A 488 14.12 -2.23 -12.83
CA LEU A 488 15.54 -1.92 -12.59
C LEU A 488 15.86 -1.92 -11.10
N ILE A 489 15.07 -1.20 -10.29
CA ILE A 489 15.14 -1.25 -8.82
C ILE A 489 14.20 -2.35 -8.34
N LYS A 490 14.71 -3.60 -8.31
CA LYS A 490 13.85 -4.78 -8.10
C LYS A 490 13.24 -4.87 -6.72
N SER A 491 13.93 -4.36 -5.69
CA SER A 491 13.45 -4.34 -4.29
C SER A 491 13.98 -3.13 -3.56
N THR A 492 13.53 -2.90 -2.33
CA THR A 492 14.07 -1.89 -1.43
C THR A 492 15.15 -2.44 -0.48
N LEU A 493 15.44 -3.74 -0.53
CA LEU A 493 16.57 -4.37 0.16
C LEU A 493 17.83 -4.13 -0.65
N LEU A 494 18.42 -2.95 -0.50
CA LEU A 494 19.53 -2.48 -1.33
C LEU A 494 20.49 -1.56 -0.58
N THR A 495 21.71 -1.47 -1.09
CA THR A 495 22.69 -0.42 -0.81
C THR A 495 22.99 0.35 -2.09
N ILE A 496 23.53 1.55 -1.98
CA ILE A 496 23.85 2.40 -3.11
C ILE A 496 25.27 2.95 -2.98
N ASN A 497 25.93 3.10 -4.13
CA ASN A 497 27.21 3.80 -4.24
C ASN A 497 27.12 4.81 -5.39
N LYS A 498 27.66 6.02 -5.17
CA LYS A 498 27.83 6.98 -6.27
C LYS A 498 28.85 6.43 -7.25
N ASP A 499 28.56 6.52 -8.55
CA ASP A 499 29.39 6.00 -9.63
C ASP A 499 29.33 6.98 -10.81
N GLY A 500 30.34 7.83 -10.91
CA GLY A 500 30.36 8.91 -11.88
C GLY A 500 29.13 9.82 -11.78
N ASN A 501 28.43 9.99 -12.91
CA ASN A 501 27.19 10.77 -13.01
C ASN A 501 25.93 9.94 -12.69
N GLY A 502 26.07 8.84 -11.97
CA GLY A 502 24.94 7.97 -11.61
C GLY A 502 25.09 7.31 -10.26
N ILE A 503 24.20 6.38 -10.01
CA ILE A 503 24.16 5.54 -8.81
C ILE A 503 24.21 4.07 -9.23
N ARG A 504 25.08 3.31 -8.57
CA ARG A 504 25.08 1.85 -8.63
C ARG A 504 24.34 1.30 -7.43
N PHE A 505 23.27 0.57 -7.71
CA PHE A 505 22.43 -0.10 -6.74
C PHE A 505 22.85 -1.57 -6.62
N TYR A 506 23.05 -2.05 -5.40
CA TYR A 506 23.31 -3.44 -5.07
C TYR A 506 22.15 -3.94 -4.23
N GLY A 507 21.37 -4.87 -4.73
CA GLY A 507 20.17 -5.30 -4.04
C GLY A 507 19.98 -6.81 -3.98
N LYS A 508 19.01 -7.23 -3.15
CA LYS A 508 18.59 -8.63 -3.01
C LYS A 508 17.07 -8.70 -3.14
N GLY A 509 16.58 -9.80 -3.72
CA GLY A 509 15.15 -10.04 -3.85
C GLY A 509 14.47 -9.23 -4.94
N TYR A 510 13.15 -9.44 -5.10
CA TYR A 510 12.31 -8.79 -6.10
C TYR A 510 10.87 -8.62 -5.56
N GLY A 511 10.38 -7.39 -5.54
CA GLY A 511 9.07 -7.01 -5.05
C GLY A 511 9.11 -6.14 -3.80
N HIS A 512 7.94 -5.95 -3.18
CA HIS A 512 7.78 -5.13 -1.97
C HIS A 512 8.25 -5.83 -0.68
N GLY A 513 8.39 -7.15 -0.70
CA GLY A 513 8.91 -7.93 0.41
C GLY A 513 7.88 -8.37 1.46
N VAL A 514 6.61 -7.97 1.39
CA VAL A 514 5.59 -8.27 2.40
C VAL A 514 4.83 -9.56 2.07
N GLY A 515 4.55 -10.39 3.08
CA GLY A 515 3.81 -11.65 2.94
C GLY A 515 4.61 -12.73 2.23
N MET A 516 3.93 -13.61 1.44
CA MET A 516 4.56 -14.78 0.86
C MET A 516 5.57 -14.45 -0.25
N SER A 517 6.79 -15.00 -0.10
CA SER A 517 7.81 -15.02 -1.14
C SER A 517 7.55 -16.18 -2.09
N GLN A 518 7.31 -15.90 -3.38
CA GLN A 518 7.01 -16.95 -4.37
C GLN A 518 8.18 -17.93 -4.54
N TRP A 519 9.42 -17.42 -4.66
CA TRP A 519 10.61 -18.27 -4.72
C TRP A 519 10.88 -19.00 -3.40
N GLY A 520 10.60 -18.38 -2.24
CA GLY A 520 10.69 -19.06 -0.97
C GLY A 520 9.68 -20.22 -0.87
N ALA A 521 8.43 -19.99 -1.28
CA ALA A 521 7.41 -21.03 -1.36
C ALA A 521 7.80 -22.18 -2.31
N CYS A 522 8.42 -21.85 -3.45
CA CYS A 522 8.95 -22.86 -4.37
C CYS A 522 10.02 -23.76 -3.71
N GLU A 523 10.99 -23.18 -3.03
CA GLU A 523 12.08 -23.93 -2.38
C GLU A 523 11.59 -24.69 -1.13
N MET A 524 10.64 -24.14 -0.37
CA MET A 524 9.96 -24.87 0.70
C MET A 524 9.24 -26.11 0.17
N ALA A 525 8.48 -25.96 -0.92
CA ALA A 525 7.79 -27.07 -1.55
C ALA A 525 8.74 -28.15 -2.08
N LYS A 526 9.90 -27.78 -2.67
CA LYS A 526 10.97 -28.70 -3.03
C LYS A 526 11.57 -29.42 -1.83
N SER A 527 11.55 -28.79 -0.67
CA SER A 527 12.00 -29.37 0.60
C SER A 527 10.93 -30.19 1.32
N GLY A 528 9.78 -30.47 0.68
CA GLY A 528 8.70 -31.32 1.19
C GLY A 528 7.65 -30.62 2.05
N HIS A 529 7.66 -29.30 2.14
CA HIS A 529 6.63 -28.55 2.88
C HIS A 529 5.30 -28.53 2.11
N SER A 530 4.19 -28.79 2.80
CA SER A 530 2.84 -28.64 2.25
C SER A 530 2.47 -27.17 2.03
N TYR A 531 1.49 -26.93 1.19
CA TYR A 531 0.97 -25.57 0.96
C TYR A 531 0.46 -24.91 2.26
N THR A 532 -0.07 -25.69 3.19
CA THR A 532 -0.51 -25.22 4.51
C THR A 532 0.68 -24.74 5.35
N ASN A 533 1.77 -25.51 5.40
CA ASN A 533 2.99 -25.09 6.10
C ASN A 533 3.60 -23.84 5.48
N ILE A 534 3.63 -23.74 4.14
CA ILE A 534 4.14 -22.58 3.40
C ILE A 534 3.33 -21.32 3.76
N LEU A 535 2.00 -21.41 3.73
CA LEU A 535 1.13 -20.28 4.04
C LEU A 535 1.27 -19.82 5.49
N GLN A 536 1.28 -20.75 6.45
CA GLN A 536 1.45 -20.46 7.86
C GLN A 536 2.83 -19.87 8.20
N TYR A 537 3.85 -20.23 7.42
CA TYR A 537 5.19 -19.65 7.56
C TYR A 537 5.22 -18.17 7.22
N TYR A 538 4.60 -17.76 6.11
CA TYR A 538 4.62 -16.37 5.65
C TYR A 538 3.52 -15.49 6.25
N TYR A 539 2.44 -16.07 6.74
CA TYR A 539 1.33 -15.34 7.35
C TYR A 539 1.14 -15.82 8.79
N SER A 540 1.63 -15.03 9.74
CA SER A 540 1.68 -15.42 11.15
C SER A 540 0.28 -15.61 11.75
N GLY A 541 0.02 -16.75 12.38
CA GLY A 541 -1.21 -17.02 13.11
C GLY A 541 -2.47 -17.09 12.23
N VAL A 542 -2.34 -17.48 10.96
CA VAL A 542 -3.48 -17.69 10.08
C VAL A 542 -4.03 -19.11 10.16
N GLU A 543 -5.33 -19.20 9.90
CA GLU A 543 -6.06 -20.45 9.71
C GLU A 543 -6.43 -20.57 8.22
N ILE A 544 -6.39 -21.81 7.69
CA ILE A 544 -6.84 -22.12 6.33
C ILE A 544 -8.18 -22.84 6.44
N ARG A 545 -9.21 -22.24 5.92
CA ARG A 545 -10.57 -22.79 5.95
C ARG A 545 -11.11 -23.04 4.56
#